data_f6262b15f34942f9836c5b56f357e55c
#
_entry.id   f6262b15f34942f9836c5b56f357e55c
#
_cell.length_a   1.000
_cell.length_b   1.000
_cell.length_c   1.000
_cell.angle_alpha   90.00
_cell.angle_beta   90.00
_cell.angle_gamma   90.00
#
_symmetry.space_group_name_H-M   'P 1'
#
loop_
_entity.id
_entity.type
_entity.pdbx_description
1 polymer ?
#
loop_
_entity_poly.entity_id
_entity_poly.type
_entity_poly.pdbx_seq_one_letter_code
_entity_poly.pdbx_strand_id
1 'polypeptide(L)'
;MTNEPQIPTTQNVEVDEVFNFEDFFHIILSHWKLIVLCVIVALGAATLHIMRTTPTYTRGASLLIKSDDGKNGSSAINSISQDIQSFGIIGSRSNINNEIQTISAPIVMQEVVKRLHLDVQMNYKQGLHAVPLYDQSPITLLIPQANDEMACQFKMRLKADKTAELYDFETVNGSIDKHVTAKMGSLARTPIGVVVLQATQYWTEGYEALKDKEITVTKYPVSSATRLYSSKLSVALSDKESTILALTVTDESKQRADDLMYKLIDVYNEQWVKDRNRVAENTSQFINERLDALTKELGDVDQKISDYKSEAMLP
;
A
#
# COMPACT_ATOMS: atom_id res chain seq x y z
N MET A 1 40.60 33.42 -81.20
CA MET A 1 39.13 33.36 -81.18
C MET A 1 38.78 32.10 -80.43
N THR A 2 38.64 32.20 -79.11
CA THR A 2 38.34 31.10 -78.25
C THR A 2 37.10 31.51 -77.45
N ASN A 3 35.96 30.85 -77.78
CA ASN A 3 34.67 31.00 -77.12
C ASN A 3 34.70 30.21 -75.80
N GLU A 4 34.58 30.93 -74.73
CA GLU A 4 34.37 30.38 -73.37
C GLU A 4 32.91 30.25 -73.11
N PRO A 5 32.40 29.10 -72.64
CA PRO A 5 30.99 28.93 -72.33
C PRO A 5 30.65 29.50 -70.92
N GLN A 6 29.71 30.42 -70.88
CA GLN A 6 29.18 31.00 -69.65
C GLN A 6 28.34 29.93 -68.92
N ILE A 7 28.69 29.71 -67.66
CA ILE A 7 27.95 28.90 -66.69
C ILE A 7 26.75 29.73 -66.17
N PRO A 8 25.53 29.26 -66.23
CA PRO A 8 24.40 29.99 -65.64
C PRO A 8 24.50 29.98 -64.08
N THR A 9 24.52 31.14 -63.53
CA THR A 9 24.47 31.40 -62.10
C THR A 9 23.16 30.89 -61.53
N THR A 10 23.20 29.87 -60.68
CA THR A 10 22.07 29.37 -59.90
C THR A 10 21.65 30.46 -58.95
N GLN A 11 20.49 31.06 -59.15
CA GLN A 11 19.83 31.90 -58.17
C GLN A 11 19.42 31.03 -56.99
N ASN A 12 20.07 31.25 -55.84
CA ASN A 12 19.56 30.80 -54.56
C ASN A 12 18.26 31.54 -54.28
N VAL A 13 17.16 30.90 -54.50
CA VAL A 13 15.86 31.32 -53.96
C VAL A 13 15.93 31.01 -52.47
N GLU A 14 16.33 32.01 -51.68
CA GLU A 14 16.04 32.03 -50.25
C GLU A 14 14.49 32.06 -50.13
N VAL A 15 13.88 30.91 -49.86
CA VAL A 15 12.48 30.83 -49.41
C VAL A 15 12.48 31.27 -47.95
N ASP A 16 12.38 32.60 -47.76
CA ASP A 16 11.95 33.16 -46.47
C ASP A 16 10.54 32.65 -46.25
N GLU A 17 10.42 31.53 -45.50
CA GLU A 17 9.16 31.11 -44.93
C GLU A 17 8.73 32.12 -43.85
N VAL A 18 8.31 33.31 -44.31
CA VAL A 18 7.62 34.26 -43.47
C VAL A 18 6.27 33.63 -43.14
N PHE A 19 6.13 33.10 -41.96
CA PHE A 19 4.84 32.64 -41.42
C PHE A 19 3.84 33.82 -41.47
N ASN A 20 3.06 33.91 -42.54
CA ASN A 20 2.01 34.91 -42.69
C ASN A 20 0.84 34.54 -41.81
N PHE A 21 0.65 35.25 -40.72
CA PHE A 21 -0.50 35.10 -39.82
C PHE A 21 -1.84 35.25 -40.58
N GLU A 22 -1.90 36.00 -41.67
CA GLU A 22 -3.07 36.15 -42.51
C GLU A 22 -3.44 34.87 -43.24
N ASP A 23 -2.46 34.17 -43.81
CA ASP A 23 -2.67 32.89 -44.49
C ASP A 23 -3.14 31.80 -43.53
N PHE A 24 -2.64 31.80 -42.29
CA PHE A 24 -3.07 30.92 -41.22
C PHE A 24 -4.54 31.14 -40.83
N PHE A 25 -4.95 32.42 -40.72
CA PHE A 25 -6.35 32.77 -40.48
C PHE A 25 -7.29 32.35 -41.63
N HIS A 26 -6.84 32.54 -42.86
CA HIS A 26 -7.62 32.13 -44.04
C HIS A 26 -7.81 30.62 -44.12
N ILE A 27 -6.80 29.82 -43.78
CA ILE A 27 -6.88 28.36 -43.72
C ILE A 27 -7.88 27.91 -42.63
N ILE A 28 -7.82 28.54 -41.43
CA ILE A 28 -8.75 28.26 -40.34
C ILE A 28 -10.18 28.61 -40.74
N LEU A 29 -10.43 29.78 -41.33
CA LEU A 29 -11.77 30.17 -41.75
C LEU A 29 -12.31 29.30 -42.91
N SER A 30 -11.43 28.86 -43.80
CA SER A 30 -11.82 27.96 -44.92
C SER A 30 -12.23 26.58 -44.44
N HIS A 31 -11.59 26.05 -43.36
CA HIS A 31 -11.85 24.71 -42.84
C HIS A 31 -12.57 24.70 -41.47
N TRP A 32 -13.23 25.82 -41.09
CA TRP A 32 -13.88 25.95 -39.78
C TRP A 32 -14.84 24.82 -39.44
N LYS A 33 -15.60 24.29 -40.46
CA LYS A 33 -16.50 23.15 -40.27
C LYS A 33 -15.77 21.87 -39.84
N LEU A 34 -14.58 21.62 -40.36
CA LEU A 34 -13.77 20.48 -40.02
C LEU A 34 -13.19 20.66 -38.60
N ILE A 35 -12.77 21.87 -38.27
CA ILE A 35 -12.28 22.22 -36.91
C ILE A 35 -13.38 22.03 -35.87
N VAL A 36 -14.59 22.53 -36.14
CA VAL A 36 -15.76 22.37 -35.28
C VAL A 36 -16.09 20.89 -35.09
N LEU A 37 -16.06 20.09 -36.17
CA LEU A 37 -16.29 18.66 -36.10
C LEU A 37 -15.25 17.97 -35.22
N CYS A 38 -13.98 18.29 -35.38
CA CYS A 38 -12.89 17.73 -34.54
C CYS A 38 -13.07 18.11 -33.06
N VAL A 39 -13.47 19.36 -32.77
CA VAL A 39 -13.73 19.80 -31.39
C VAL A 39 -14.91 19.03 -30.77
N ILE A 40 -16.00 18.83 -31.53
CA ILE A 40 -17.16 18.06 -31.05
C ILE A 40 -16.76 16.60 -30.76
N VAL A 41 -15.99 15.97 -31.63
CA VAL A 41 -15.50 14.61 -31.44
C VAL A 41 -14.57 14.54 -30.21
N ALA A 42 -13.66 15.49 -30.08
CA ALA A 42 -12.74 15.57 -28.92
C ALA A 42 -13.50 15.78 -27.60
N LEU A 43 -14.50 16.69 -27.56
CA LEU A 43 -15.34 16.89 -26.40
C LEU A 43 -16.18 15.65 -26.07
N GLY A 44 -16.72 14.98 -27.08
CA GLY A 44 -17.43 13.72 -26.91
C GLY A 44 -16.55 12.62 -26.31
N ALA A 45 -15.33 12.45 -26.83
CA ALA A 45 -14.36 11.51 -26.31
C ALA A 45 -13.91 11.85 -24.87
N ALA A 46 -13.67 13.14 -24.59
CA ALA A 46 -13.31 13.60 -23.24
C ALA A 46 -14.44 13.35 -22.22
N THR A 47 -15.69 13.63 -22.61
CA THR A 47 -16.86 13.36 -21.74
C THR A 47 -17.02 11.88 -21.45
N LEU A 48 -16.87 11.02 -22.47
CA LEU A 48 -16.91 9.57 -22.29
C LEU A 48 -15.77 9.08 -21.39
N HIS A 49 -14.58 9.66 -21.52
CA HIS A 49 -13.44 9.32 -20.68
C HIS A 49 -13.71 9.69 -19.21
N ILE A 50 -14.18 10.91 -18.94
CA ILE A 50 -14.52 11.38 -17.58
C ILE A 50 -15.63 10.51 -16.97
N MET A 51 -16.65 10.12 -17.74
CA MET A 51 -17.75 9.27 -17.25
C MET A 51 -17.31 7.84 -16.92
N ARG A 52 -16.18 7.37 -17.44
CA ARG A 52 -15.61 6.05 -17.16
C ARG A 52 -14.58 6.06 -16.03
N THR A 53 -13.97 7.20 -15.75
CA THR A 53 -12.91 7.32 -14.76
C THR A 53 -13.50 7.44 -13.36
N THR A 54 -13.10 6.56 -12.45
CA THR A 54 -13.45 6.67 -11.03
C THR A 54 -12.64 7.77 -10.36
N PRO A 55 -13.25 8.62 -9.53
CA PRO A 55 -12.50 9.60 -8.75
C PRO A 55 -11.57 8.90 -7.77
N THR A 56 -10.35 9.41 -7.64
CA THR A 56 -9.37 8.93 -6.67
C THR A 56 -9.07 10.00 -5.64
N TYR A 57 -8.89 9.59 -4.39
CA TYR A 57 -8.61 10.46 -3.26
C TYR A 57 -7.23 10.12 -2.70
N THR A 58 -6.44 11.15 -2.48
CA THR A 58 -5.12 11.03 -1.89
C THR A 58 -5.15 11.48 -0.44
N ARG A 59 -4.65 10.64 0.47
CA ARG A 59 -4.48 10.93 1.89
C ARG A 59 -3.02 10.90 2.25
N GLY A 60 -2.59 11.89 3.04
CA GLY A 60 -1.22 12.00 3.51
C GLY A 60 -1.13 12.01 5.03
N ALA A 61 -0.08 11.40 5.55
CA ALA A 61 0.31 11.49 6.95
C ALA A 61 1.83 11.73 7.03
N SER A 62 2.26 12.37 8.12
CA SER A 62 3.68 12.57 8.41
C SER A 62 4.07 11.76 9.64
N LEU A 63 5.11 10.96 9.52
CA LEU A 63 5.65 10.15 10.60
C LEU A 63 7.04 10.66 10.97
N LEU A 64 7.21 11.12 12.22
CA LEU A 64 8.51 11.49 12.75
C LEU A 64 9.26 10.25 13.22
N ILE A 65 10.40 9.97 12.61
CA ILE A 65 11.31 8.93 13.08
C ILE A 65 12.25 9.54 14.11
N LYS A 66 12.10 9.08 15.34
CA LYS A 66 13.01 9.46 16.42
C LYS A 66 14.29 8.61 16.27
N SER A 67 15.36 9.21 15.74
CA SER A 67 16.67 8.60 15.81
C SER A 67 17.14 8.62 17.25
N ASP A 68 17.42 7.47 17.82
CA ASP A 68 18.12 7.35 19.09
C ASP A 68 19.60 7.72 18.85
N ASP A 69 19.85 9.01 18.64
CA ASP A 69 21.20 9.54 18.68
C ASP A 69 21.68 9.47 20.14
N GLY A 70 22.31 8.36 20.47
CA GLY A 70 22.97 8.15 21.79
C GLY A 70 24.09 9.14 22.08
N LYS A 71 23.80 10.45 22.00
CA LYS A 71 24.74 11.53 22.30
C LYS A 71 24.92 11.85 23.77
N ASN A 72 24.30 11.11 24.70
CA ASN A 72 24.44 11.33 26.15
C ASN A 72 24.99 10.11 26.90
N GLY A 73 26.00 9.43 26.37
CA GLY A 73 26.77 8.43 27.10
C GLY A 73 28.17 8.95 27.41
N SER A 74 28.53 8.97 28.71
CA SER A 74 29.88 9.29 29.19
C SER A 74 30.94 8.45 28.47
N SER A 75 32.15 8.99 28.31
CA SER A 75 33.28 8.40 27.56
C SER A 75 33.64 6.94 27.93
N ALA A 76 33.23 6.47 29.11
CA ALA A 76 33.41 5.09 29.57
C ALA A 76 32.46 4.08 28.88
N ILE A 77 31.32 4.54 28.34
CA ILE A 77 30.36 3.71 27.62
C ILE A 77 30.75 3.57 26.14
N ASN A 78 31.58 4.49 25.61
CA ASN A 78 31.99 4.46 24.20
C ASN A 78 32.92 3.28 23.84
N SER A 79 33.75 2.78 24.76
CA SER A 79 34.61 1.63 24.50
C SER A 79 33.82 0.30 24.53
N ILE A 80 32.85 0.20 25.43
CA ILE A 80 31.94 -0.94 25.52
C ILE A 80 30.94 -0.91 24.35
N SER A 81 30.51 0.29 23.90
CA SER A 81 29.59 0.42 22.79
C SER A 81 30.20 0.07 21.42
N GLN A 82 31.53 0.20 21.25
CA GLN A 82 32.22 -0.25 20.03
C GLN A 82 32.23 -1.78 19.92
N ASP A 83 32.46 -2.49 21.02
CA ASP A 83 32.40 -3.95 21.01
C ASP A 83 30.95 -4.46 20.83
N ILE A 84 29.98 -3.80 21.43
CA ILE A 84 28.56 -4.15 21.27
C ILE A 84 28.02 -3.73 19.88
N GLN A 85 28.55 -2.68 19.25
CA GLN A 85 28.25 -2.33 17.84
C GLN A 85 28.76 -3.36 16.85
N SER A 86 29.91 -3.99 17.13
CA SER A 86 30.46 -5.08 16.28
C SER A 86 29.56 -6.32 16.29
N PHE A 87 28.76 -6.51 17.34
CA PHE A 87 27.75 -7.57 17.43
C PHE A 87 26.37 -7.19 16.86
N GLY A 88 26.21 -5.99 16.28
CA GLY A 88 24.94 -5.55 15.69
C GLY A 88 23.81 -5.32 16.69
N ILE A 89 24.10 -5.24 17.98
CA ILE A 89 23.11 -5.22 19.08
C ILE A 89 22.70 -3.81 19.47
N ILE A 90 23.58 -2.81 19.29
CA ILE A 90 23.26 -1.40 19.58
C ILE A 90 23.50 -0.53 18.35
N GLY A 91 22.40 0.03 17.86
CA GLY A 91 22.37 1.29 17.15
C GLY A 91 23.25 1.44 15.93
N SER A 92 22.97 0.73 14.89
CA SER A 92 23.00 1.43 13.60
C SER A 92 22.15 2.70 13.79
N ARG A 93 22.73 3.87 13.48
CA ARG A 93 21.94 5.06 13.19
C ARG A 93 20.73 4.57 12.42
N SER A 94 19.52 4.82 12.93
CA SER A 94 18.29 4.43 12.27
C SER A 94 18.41 4.94 10.84
N ASN A 95 18.79 4.04 9.92
CA ASN A 95 18.96 4.45 8.55
C ASN A 95 17.54 4.67 8.08
N ILE A 96 17.15 5.93 7.91
CA ILE A 96 15.81 6.33 7.53
C ILE A 96 15.35 5.53 6.30
N ASN A 97 16.29 5.16 5.44
CA ASN A 97 15.99 4.27 4.31
C ASN A 97 15.56 2.87 4.75
N ASN A 98 16.08 2.36 5.88
CA ASN A 98 15.62 1.07 6.43
C ASN A 98 14.20 1.19 6.96
N GLU A 99 13.86 2.32 7.59
CA GLU A 99 12.49 2.56 8.07
C GLU A 99 11.50 2.70 6.90
N ILE A 100 11.89 3.38 5.82
CA ILE A 100 11.08 3.43 4.59
C ILE A 100 10.84 2.02 4.06
N GLN A 101 11.87 1.18 4.01
CA GLN A 101 11.74 -0.21 3.56
C GLN A 101 10.88 -1.04 4.51
N THR A 102 11.01 -0.83 5.83
CA THR A 102 10.21 -1.53 6.83
C THR A 102 8.73 -1.19 6.71
N ILE A 103 8.37 0.10 6.62
CA ILE A 103 6.98 0.52 6.46
C ILE A 103 6.41 0.03 5.12
N SER A 104 7.22 0.04 4.06
CA SER A 104 6.83 -0.42 2.72
C SER A 104 6.87 -1.94 2.58
N ALA A 105 7.33 -2.67 3.60
CA ALA A 105 7.48 -4.12 3.52
C ALA A 105 6.13 -4.81 3.29
N PRO A 106 6.06 -5.81 2.39
CA PRO A 106 4.81 -6.51 2.09
C PRO A 106 4.16 -7.15 3.32
N ILE A 107 4.95 -7.54 4.32
CA ILE A 107 4.44 -8.17 5.54
C ILE A 107 3.60 -7.20 6.37
N VAL A 108 3.97 -5.91 6.42
CA VAL A 108 3.21 -4.86 7.11
C VAL A 108 1.88 -4.64 6.40
N MET A 109 1.91 -4.49 5.08
CA MET A 109 0.70 -4.30 4.29
C MET A 109 -0.21 -5.54 4.33
N GLN A 110 0.35 -6.74 4.36
CA GLN A 110 -0.42 -7.99 4.49
C GLN A 110 -1.22 -8.03 5.80
N GLU A 111 -0.60 -7.60 6.91
CA GLU A 111 -1.28 -7.52 8.19
C GLU A 111 -2.40 -6.47 8.16
N VAL A 112 -2.17 -5.32 7.52
CA VAL A 112 -3.20 -4.28 7.30
C VAL A 112 -4.38 -4.83 6.50
N VAL A 113 -4.09 -5.51 5.38
CA VAL A 113 -5.11 -6.13 4.52
C VAL A 113 -5.95 -7.13 5.30
N LYS A 114 -5.32 -7.97 6.12
CA LYS A 114 -6.03 -8.96 6.97
C LYS A 114 -6.90 -8.29 8.02
N ARG A 115 -6.38 -7.29 8.73
CA ARG A 115 -7.12 -6.60 9.81
C ARG A 115 -8.30 -5.78 9.32
N LEU A 116 -8.20 -5.20 8.12
CA LEU A 116 -9.26 -4.41 7.51
C LEU A 116 -10.14 -5.22 6.54
N HIS A 117 -9.87 -6.52 6.36
CA HIS A 117 -10.56 -7.40 5.40
C HIS A 117 -10.61 -6.82 3.98
N LEU A 118 -9.50 -6.18 3.53
CA LEU A 118 -9.41 -5.55 2.23
C LEU A 118 -9.26 -6.54 1.07
N ASP A 119 -9.11 -7.81 1.38
CA ASP A 119 -9.13 -8.93 0.45
C ASP A 119 -10.53 -9.22 -0.11
N VAL A 120 -11.59 -8.70 0.52
CA VAL A 120 -12.97 -8.75 0.04
C VAL A 120 -13.39 -7.36 -0.41
N GLN A 121 -13.67 -7.19 -1.68
CA GLN A 121 -14.12 -5.92 -2.26
C GLN A 121 -15.54 -6.05 -2.78
N MET A 122 -16.35 -5.05 -2.47
CA MET A 122 -17.72 -4.92 -2.97
C MET A 122 -17.81 -3.67 -3.82
N ASN A 123 -18.32 -3.81 -5.05
CA ASN A 123 -18.50 -2.70 -5.97
C ASN A 123 -19.90 -2.75 -6.57
N TYR A 124 -20.49 -1.60 -6.86
CA TYR A 124 -21.72 -1.52 -7.62
C TYR A 124 -21.53 -0.59 -8.84
N LYS A 125 -22.29 -0.84 -9.90
CA LYS A 125 -22.23 0.01 -11.09
C LYS A 125 -23.07 1.26 -10.90
N GLN A 126 -22.46 2.42 -11.14
CA GLN A 126 -23.13 3.70 -11.22
C GLN A 126 -22.82 4.34 -12.60
N GLY A 127 -23.77 4.24 -13.50
CA GLY A 127 -23.53 4.65 -14.89
C GLY A 127 -22.49 3.74 -15.58
N LEU A 128 -21.38 4.31 -16.04
CA LEU A 128 -20.33 3.60 -16.77
C LEU A 128 -19.12 3.22 -15.90
N HIS A 129 -19.08 3.58 -14.63
CA HIS A 129 -17.98 3.25 -13.71
C HIS A 129 -18.46 2.39 -12.54
N ALA A 130 -17.53 1.65 -11.93
CA ALA A 130 -17.76 0.90 -10.72
C ALA A 130 -17.42 1.77 -9.51
N VAL A 131 -18.33 1.81 -8.53
CA VAL A 131 -18.13 2.55 -7.27
C VAL A 131 -17.87 1.53 -6.16
N PRO A 132 -16.78 1.68 -5.38
CA PRO A 132 -16.51 0.80 -4.26
C PRO A 132 -17.55 1.03 -3.16
N LEU A 133 -18.08 -0.06 -2.63
CA LEU A 133 -18.99 -0.07 -1.49
C LEU A 133 -18.18 -0.31 -0.22
N TYR A 134 -17.57 0.74 0.28
CA TYR A 134 -16.78 0.72 1.52
C TYR A 134 -17.33 1.71 2.53
N ASP A 135 -17.44 2.99 2.12
CA ASP A 135 -18.00 4.06 2.95
C ASP A 135 -19.49 3.81 3.18
N GLN A 136 -19.92 3.87 4.43
CA GLN A 136 -21.33 3.72 4.78
C GLN A 136 -22.01 2.49 4.15
N SER A 137 -21.24 1.42 3.97
CA SER A 137 -21.77 0.16 3.42
C SER A 137 -22.96 -0.34 4.26
N PRO A 138 -24.12 -0.65 3.64
CA PRO A 138 -25.27 -1.18 4.37
C PRO A 138 -25.04 -2.60 4.90
N ILE A 139 -24.02 -3.28 4.38
CA ILE A 139 -23.72 -4.67 4.73
C ILE A 139 -22.23 -4.87 4.96
N THR A 140 -21.90 -5.79 5.86
CA THR A 140 -20.56 -6.38 5.99
C THR A 140 -20.66 -7.84 5.58
N LEU A 141 -19.70 -8.29 4.77
CA LEU A 141 -19.60 -9.65 4.28
C LEU A 141 -18.39 -10.34 4.88
N LEU A 142 -18.62 -11.49 5.50
CA LEU A 142 -17.58 -12.34 6.06
C LEU A 142 -17.66 -13.72 5.42
N ILE A 143 -16.51 -14.29 5.08
CA ILE A 143 -16.36 -15.66 4.60
C ILE A 143 -15.47 -16.41 5.59
N PRO A 144 -16.03 -16.96 6.69
CA PRO A 144 -15.23 -17.49 7.80
C PRO A 144 -14.29 -18.63 7.43
N GLN A 145 -14.61 -19.38 6.37
CA GLN A 145 -13.83 -20.51 5.88
C GLN A 145 -12.92 -20.14 4.68
N ALA A 146 -12.79 -18.84 4.36
CA ALA A 146 -11.91 -18.43 3.27
C ALA A 146 -10.46 -18.69 3.66
N ASN A 147 -9.76 -19.41 2.79
CA ASN A 147 -8.32 -19.51 2.84
C ASN A 147 -7.70 -18.21 2.29
N ASP A 148 -6.49 -17.88 2.74
CA ASP A 148 -5.70 -16.72 2.28
C ASP A 148 -5.46 -16.74 0.75
N GLU A 149 -5.42 -17.92 0.13
CA GLU A 149 -5.23 -18.11 -1.31
C GLU A 149 -6.55 -18.16 -2.12
N MET A 150 -7.70 -18.07 -1.45
CA MET A 150 -9.00 -18.16 -2.11
C MET A 150 -9.25 -16.95 -3.01
N ALA A 151 -9.61 -17.23 -4.27
CA ALA A 151 -10.10 -16.26 -5.24
C ALA A 151 -11.50 -16.66 -5.69
N CYS A 152 -12.45 -15.75 -5.56
CA CYS A 152 -13.80 -15.93 -6.09
C CYS A 152 -14.47 -14.59 -6.35
N GLN A 153 -15.45 -14.62 -7.23
CA GLN A 153 -16.33 -13.49 -7.50
C GLN A 153 -17.77 -13.98 -7.53
N PHE A 154 -18.70 -13.17 -7.08
CA PHE A 154 -20.12 -13.43 -7.23
C PHE A 154 -20.88 -12.12 -7.23
N LYS A 155 -22.12 -12.19 -7.65
CA LYS A 155 -23.03 -11.06 -7.67
C LYS A 155 -24.07 -11.17 -6.55
N MET A 156 -24.51 -10.02 -6.09
CA MET A 156 -25.47 -9.94 -4.99
C MET A 156 -26.48 -8.84 -5.28
N ARG A 157 -27.73 -9.11 -4.89
CA ARG A 157 -28.82 -8.12 -4.91
C ARG A 157 -29.51 -8.08 -3.55
N LEU A 158 -29.66 -6.91 -2.98
CA LEU A 158 -30.31 -6.71 -1.68
C LEU A 158 -31.84 -6.73 -1.83
N LYS A 159 -32.53 -7.32 -0.84
CA LYS A 159 -33.99 -7.36 -0.74
C LYS A 159 -34.46 -6.67 0.55
N ALA A 160 -35.70 -6.15 0.53
CA ALA A 160 -36.27 -5.35 1.62
C ALA A 160 -36.39 -6.08 2.97
N ASP A 161 -36.54 -7.41 2.95
CA ASP A 161 -36.72 -8.27 4.10
C ASP A 161 -35.40 -8.63 4.84
N LYS A 162 -34.36 -7.82 4.66
CA LYS A 162 -33.00 -8.07 5.15
C LYS A 162 -32.46 -9.42 4.67
N THR A 163 -32.75 -9.76 3.43
CA THR A 163 -32.15 -10.86 2.70
C THR A 163 -31.34 -10.34 1.53
N ALA A 164 -30.42 -11.15 1.04
CA ALA A 164 -29.71 -10.90 -0.19
C ALA A 164 -29.73 -12.14 -1.08
N GLU A 165 -29.92 -11.95 -2.35
CA GLU A 165 -29.82 -12.98 -3.36
C GLU A 165 -28.39 -12.98 -3.91
N LEU A 166 -27.69 -14.11 -3.76
CA LEU A 166 -26.34 -14.34 -4.23
C LEU A 166 -26.41 -15.23 -5.47
N TYR A 167 -25.74 -14.86 -6.54
CA TYR A 167 -25.78 -15.58 -7.80
C TYR A 167 -24.50 -15.32 -8.62
N ASP A 168 -24.37 -16.03 -9.73
CA ASP A 168 -23.25 -15.88 -10.69
C ASP A 168 -21.89 -16.06 -10.01
N PHE A 169 -21.70 -17.25 -9.41
CA PHE A 169 -20.46 -17.55 -8.69
C PHE A 169 -19.36 -17.94 -9.64
N GLU A 170 -18.26 -17.21 -9.63
CA GLU A 170 -17.04 -17.50 -10.38
C GLU A 170 -15.93 -17.91 -9.41
N THR A 171 -15.27 -19.01 -9.71
CA THR A 171 -14.14 -19.55 -8.96
C THR A 171 -12.99 -19.86 -9.92
N VAL A 172 -11.83 -20.17 -9.40
CA VAL A 172 -10.68 -20.64 -10.21
C VAL A 172 -11.04 -21.87 -11.07
N ASN A 173 -12.02 -22.66 -10.61
CA ASN A 173 -12.46 -23.90 -11.28
C ASN A 173 -13.58 -23.69 -12.30
N GLY A 174 -14.07 -22.46 -12.46
CA GLY A 174 -15.14 -22.10 -13.40
C GLY A 174 -16.31 -21.37 -12.76
N SER A 175 -17.31 -21.09 -13.60
CA SER A 175 -18.55 -20.41 -13.20
C SER A 175 -19.60 -21.43 -12.75
N ILE A 176 -20.33 -21.09 -11.70
CA ILE A 176 -21.42 -21.90 -11.13
C ILE A 176 -22.69 -21.05 -11.10
N ASP A 177 -23.62 -21.36 -11.96
CA ASP A 177 -24.94 -20.73 -12.00
C ASP A 177 -25.84 -21.33 -10.92
N LYS A 178 -25.81 -20.72 -9.75
CA LYS A 178 -26.65 -21.10 -8.60
C LYS A 178 -27.13 -19.86 -7.89
N HIS A 179 -28.42 -19.81 -7.56
CA HIS A 179 -29.02 -18.76 -6.76
C HIS A 179 -29.15 -19.22 -5.30
N VAL A 180 -28.66 -18.40 -4.38
CA VAL A 180 -28.72 -18.64 -2.95
C VAL A 180 -29.27 -17.41 -2.25
N THR A 181 -30.36 -17.57 -1.49
CA THR A 181 -30.88 -16.49 -0.65
C THR A 181 -30.22 -16.59 0.73
N ALA A 182 -29.53 -15.49 1.09
CA ALA A 182 -28.85 -15.33 2.38
C ALA A 182 -29.64 -14.34 3.24
N LYS A 183 -30.01 -14.77 4.48
CA LYS A 183 -30.59 -13.86 5.46
C LYS A 183 -29.51 -13.18 6.27
N MET A 184 -29.67 -11.87 6.53
CA MET A 184 -28.73 -11.12 7.36
C MET A 184 -28.60 -11.73 8.76
N GLY A 185 -27.37 -11.82 9.27
CA GLY A 185 -27.02 -12.40 10.55
C GLY A 185 -27.06 -13.95 10.59
N SER A 186 -27.27 -14.62 9.46
CA SER A 186 -27.27 -16.09 9.39
C SER A 186 -26.20 -16.64 8.46
N LEU A 187 -25.82 -17.89 8.68
CA LEU A 187 -24.87 -18.63 7.84
C LEU A 187 -25.57 -19.08 6.56
N ALA A 188 -25.11 -18.60 5.42
CA ALA A 188 -25.58 -19.04 4.11
C ALA A 188 -24.58 -20.01 3.49
N ARG A 189 -25.01 -21.19 3.10
CA ARG A 189 -24.19 -22.18 2.38
C ARG A 189 -24.22 -21.87 0.89
N THR A 190 -23.10 -21.47 0.36
CA THR A 190 -22.89 -21.12 -1.05
C THR A 190 -21.93 -22.09 -1.72
N PRO A 191 -21.83 -22.10 -3.06
CA PRO A 191 -20.82 -22.90 -3.77
C PRO A 191 -19.37 -22.59 -3.39
N ILE A 192 -19.13 -21.38 -2.88
CA ILE A 192 -17.80 -20.91 -2.46
C ILE A 192 -17.53 -21.13 -0.96
N GLY A 193 -18.43 -21.80 -0.25
CA GLY A 193 -18.35 -22.02 1.20
C GLY A 193 -19.43 -21.28 1.98
N VAL A 194 -19.20 -21.11 3.27
CA VAL A 194 -20.14 -20.42 4.15
C VAL A 194 -19.89 -18.91 4.06
N VAL A 195 -20.96 -18.18 3.80
CA VAL A 195 -20.96 -16.71 3.75
C VAL A 195 -21.88 -16.17 4.85
N VAL A 196 -21.45 -15.14 5.55
CA VAL A 196 -22.23 -14.41 6.54
C VAL A 196 -22.39 -12.97 6.09
N LEU A 197 -23.63 -12.55 5.97
CA LEU A 197 -23.97 -11.16 5.70
C LEU A 197 -24.49 -10.52 6.98
N GLN A 198 -23.94 -9.37 7.36
CA GLN A 198 -24.41 -8.61 8.51
C GLN A 198 -24.88 -7.25 8.05
N ALA A 199 -26.07 -6.82 8.50
CA ALA A 199 -26.53 -5.46 8.28
C ALA A 199 -25.76 -4.50 9.21
N THR A 200 -25.29 -3.39 8.64
CA THR A 200 -24.65 -2.31 9.38
C THR A 200 -25.67 -1.28 9.87
N GLN A 201 -25.24 -0.29 10.63
CA GLN A 201 -26.05 0.85 11.02
C GLN A 201 -26.59 1.65 9.81
N TYR A 202 -25.93 1.57 8.67
CA TYR A 202 -26.30 2.27 7.43
C TYR A 202 -27.28 1.47 6.56
N TRP A 203 -27.86 0.38 7.07
CA TRP A 203 -28.76 -0.48 6.29
C TRP A 203 -29.90 0.28 5.62
N THR A 204 -30.59 1.13 6.37
CA THR A 204 -31.81 1.79 5.87
C THR A 204 -31.52 2.72 4.69
N GLU A 205 -30.53 3.57 4.83
CA GLU A 205 -30.13 4.54 3.79
C GLU A 205 -29.45 3.85 2.61
N GLY A 206 -28.51 2.95 2.91
CA GLY A 206 -27.76 2.21 1.91
C GLY A 206 -28.64 1.24 1.12
N TYR A 207 -29.62 0.61 1.75
CA TYR A 207 -30.59 -0.25 1.04
C TYR A 207 -31.37 0.55 -0.01
N GLU A 208 -31.94 1.71 0.34
CA GLU A 208 -32.68 2.54 -0.62
C GLU A 208 -31.82 2.97 -1.81
N ALA A 209 -30.55 3.22 -1.59
CA ALA A 209 -29.61 3.59 -2.66
C ALA A 209 -29.20 2.40 -3.55
N LEU A 210 -29.29 1.15 -3.05
CA LEU A 210 -28.75 -0.05 -3.69
C LEU A 210 -29.80 -1.12 -4.03
N LYS A 211 -31.08 -0.95 -3.66
CA LYS A 211 -32.13 -1.95 -3.82
C LYS A 211 -32.29 -2.52 -5.24
N ASP A 212 -32.04 -1.69 -6.25
CA ASP A 212 -32.16 -2.07 -7.66
C ASP A 212 -30.81 -2.26 -8.35
N LYS A 213 -29.71 -2.20 -7.58
CA LYS A 213 -28.34 -2.30 -8.12
C LYS A 213 -27.76 -3.69 -7.88
N GLU A 214 -26.97 -4.12 -8.84
CA GLU A 214 -26.17 -5.32 -8.75
C GLU A 214 -24.86 -4.98 -8.05
N ILE A 215 -24.57 -5.68 -6.97
CA ILE A 215 -23.32 -5.56 -6.22
C ILE A 215 -22.44 -6.73 -6.62
N THR A 216 -21.26 -6.44 -7.15
CA THR A 216 -20.23 -7.43 -7.45
C THR A 216 -19.32 -7.55 -6.23
N VAL A 217 -19.20 -8.76 -5.72
CA VAL A 217 -18.29 -9.11 -4.62
C VAL A 217 -17.10 -9.87 -5.20
N THR A 218 -15.92 -9.41 -4.92
CA THR A 218 -14.68 -10.06 -5.35
C THR A 218 -13.80 -10.33 -4.15
N LYS A 219 -13.46 -11.59 -3.93
CA LYS A 219 -12.47 -12.04 -2.94
C LYS A 219 -11.16 -12.29 -3.67
N TYR A 220 -10.14 -11.58 -3.27
CA TYR A 220 -8.78 -11.76 -3.78
C TYR A 220 -7.96 -12.64 -2.83
N PRO A 221 -6.97 -13.41 -3.34
CA PRO A 221 -5.91 -13.93 -2.49
C PRO A 221 -5.27 -12.81 -1.69
N VAL A 222 -4.94 -13.07 -0.43
CA VAL A 222 -4.33 -12.04 0.45
C VAL A 222 -3.05 -11.48 -0.17
N SER A 223 -2.25 -12.31 -0.82
CA SER A 223 -1.03 -11.90 -1.53
C SER A 223 -1.32 -10.90 -2.66
N SER A 224 -2.38 -11.11 -3.43
CA SER A 224 -2.81 -10.22 -4.51
C SER A 224 -3.37 -8.91 -3.97
N ALA A 225 -4.19 -8.95 -2.92
CA ALA A 225 -4.70 -7.78 -2.23
C ALA A 225 -3.54 -6.95 -1.62
N THR A 226 -2.58 -7.62 -0.97
CA THR A 226 -1.37 -6.98 -0.45
C THR A 226 -0.63 -6.21 -1.53
N ARG A 227 -0.40 -6.83 -2.68
CA ARG A 227 0.28 -6.18 -3.82
C ARG A 227 -0.50 -4.97 -4.34
N LEU A 228 -1.82 -5.09 -4.45
CA LEU A 228 -2.70 -4.02 -4.87
C LEU A 228 -2.59 -2.80 -3.93
N TYR A 229 -2.71 -3.02 -2.62
CA TYR A 229 -2.66 -1.92 -1.65
C TYR A 229 -1.24 -1.39 -1.42
N SER A 230 -0.20 -2.22 -1.56
CA SER A 230 1.19 -1.74 -1.59
C SER A 230 1.47 -0.80 -2.75
N SER A 231 0.88 -1.03 -3.92
CA SER A 231 1.03 -0.12 -5.07
C SER A 231 0.31 1.22 -4.90
N LYS A 232 -0.67 1.29 -3.99
CA LYS A 232 -1.41 2.51 -3.63
C LYS A 232 -0.72 3.34 -2.55
N LEU A 233 0.30 2.78 -1.88
CA LEU A 233 1.10 3.43 -0.84
C LEU A 233 2.38 4.01 -1.44
N SER A 234 2.65 5.26 -1.13
CA SER A 234 3.95 5.90 -1.38
C SER A 234 4.54 6.36 -0.06
N VAL A 235 5.79 6.02 0.18
CA VAL A 235 6.56 6.40 1.36
C VAL A 235 7.80 7.14 0.90
N ALA A 236 7.99 8.36 1.32
CA ALA A 236 9.13 9.20 0.93
C ALA A 236 9.58 10.07 2.12
N LEU A 237 10.80 10.58 2.04
CA LEU A 237 11.24 11.64 2.95
C LEU A 237 10.49 12.92 2.62
N SER A 238 10.06 13.65 3.65
CA SER A 238 9.44 14.96 3.48
C SER A 238 10.43 15.97 2.90
N ASP A 239 11.71 15.86 3.28
CA ASP A 239 12.83 16.61 2.74
C ASP A 239 14.11 15.77 2.87
N LYS A 240 15.14 16.04 2.04
CA LYS A 240 16.38 15.24 1.97
C LYS A 240 17.15 15.19 3.30
N GLU A 241 17.02 16.21 4.15
CA GLU A 241 17.67 16.31 5.45
C GLU A 241 16.71 16.07 6.63
N SER A 242 15.46 15.72 6.33
CA SER A 242 14.41 15.52 7.34
C SER A 242 14.43 14.08 7.89
N THR A 243 14.08 13.94 9.16
CA THR A 243 13.74 12.67 9.80
C THR A 243 12.23 12.37 9.73
N ILE A 244 11.49 13.16 8.95
CA ILE A 244 10.04 13.03 8.78
C ILE A 244 9.75 12.27 7.49
N LEU A 245 9.03 11.17 7.61
CA LEU A 245 8.49 10.45 6.48
C LEU A 245 7.12 11.01 6.09
N ALA A 246 6.93 11.26 4.81
CA ALA A 246 5.65 11.52 4.20
C ALA A 246 5.06 10.21 3.69
N LEU A 247 3.94 9.80 4.25
CA LEU A 247 3.15 8.64 3.82
C LEU A 247 2.00 9.15 2.97
N THR A 248 1.77 8.57 1.82
CA THR A 248 0.67 8.95 0.92
C THR A 248 -0.03 7.71 0.43
N VAL A 249 -1.35 7.68 0.56
CA VAL A 249 -2.22 6.60 0.06
C VAL A 249 -3.21 7.19 -0.93
N THR A 250 -3.34 6.57 -2.10
CA THR A 250 -4.32 6.94 -3.12
C THR A 250 -5.32 5.82 -3.30
N ASP A 251 -6.61 6.11 -3.08
CA ASP A 251 -7.68 5.13 -3.22
C ASP A 251 -8.97 5.76 -3.80
N GLU A 252 -9.86 4.92 -4.32
CA GLU A 252 -11.16 5.32 -4.85
C GLU A 252 -12.18 5.65 -3.75
N SER A 253 -11.99 5.13 -2.53
CA SER A 253 -12.76 5.45 -1.35
C SER A 253 -11.92 6.28 -0.38
N LYS A 254 -12.46 7.43 0.00
CA LYS A 254 -11.84 8.35 0.95
C LYS A 254 -11.64 7.70 2.32
N GLN A 255 -12.67 7.03 2.84
CA GLN A 255 -12.62 6.39 4.15
C GLN A 255 -11.66 5.20 4.15
N ARG A 256 -11.65 4.40 3.07
CA ARG A 256 -10.70 3.28 2.94
C ARG A 256 -9.24 3.78 2.93
N ALA A 257 -8.97 4.91 2.27
CA ALA A 257 -7.65 5.54 2.30
C ALA A 257 -7.26 5.97 3.72
N ASP A 258 -8.19 6.57 4.46
CA ASP A 258 -7.98 6.98 5.86
C ASP A 258 -7.75 5.75 6.75
N ASP A 259 -8.62 4.73 6.69
CA ASP A 259 -8.52 3.50 7.49
C ASP A 259 -7.21 2.74 7.20
N LEU A 260 -6.81 2.67 5.92
CA LEU A 260 -5.57 2.05 5.51
C LEU A 260 -4.36 2.79 6.09
N MET A 261 -4.37 4.13 6.04
CA MET A 261 -3.30 4.95 6.59
C MET A 261 -3.19 4.78 8.12
N TYR A 262 -4.31 4.87 8.85
CA TYR A 262 -4.32 4.68 10.30
C TYR A 262 -3.86 3.28 10.69
N LYS A 263 -4.38 2.25 10.02
CA LYS A 263 -4.03 0.87 10.33
C LYS A 263 -2.59 0.53 9.97
N LEU A 264 -2.04 1.14 8.91
CA LEU A 264 -0.63 0.99 8.53
C LEU A 264 0.29 1.53 9.65
N ILE A 265 0.00 2.72 10.15
CA ILE A 265 0.76 3.34 11.24
C ILE A 265 0.64 2.50 12.53
N ASP A 266 -0.55 2.00 12.83
CA ASP A 266 -0.85 1.14 13.98
C ASP A 266 -0.02 -0.16 13.94
N VAL A 267 -0.08 -0.89 12.82
CA VAL A 267 0.68 -2.13 12.60
C VAL A 267 2.19 -1.88 12.63
N TYR A 268 2.65 -0.81 12.01
CA TYR A 268 4.07 -0.44 12.05
C TYR A 268 4.53 -0.17 13.49
N ASN A 269 3.77 0.60 14.27
CA ASN A 269 4.10 0.88 15.67
C ASN A 269 4.12 -0.38 16.53
N GLU A 270 3.14 -1.28 16.35
CA GLU A 270 3.14 -2.57 17.06
C GLU A 270 4.38 -3.42 16.73
N GLN A 271 4.75 -3.49 15.46
CA GLN A 271 5.94 -4.22 15.03
C GLN A 271 7.22 -3.59 15.58
N TRP A 272 7.32 -2.27 15.53
CA TRP A 272 8.46 -1.54 16.07
C TRP A 272 8.66 -1.82 17.57
N VAL A 273 7.59 -1.74 18.38
CA VAL A 273 7.63 -2.06 19.82
C VAL A 273 8.05 -3.51 20.05
N LYS A 274 7.48 -4.44 19.28
CA LYS A 274 7.79 -5.87 19.37
C LYS A 274 9.27 -6.17 19.05
N ASP A 275 9.80 -5.54 18.02
CA ASP A 275 11.20 -5.71 17.64
C ASP A 275 12.15 -5.12 18.70
N ARG A 276 11.83 -3.97 19.27
CA ARG A 276 12.60 -3.37 20.37
C ARG A 276 12.61 -4.25 21.61
N ASN A 277 11.46 -4.80 21.98
CA ASN A 277 11.37 -5.72 23.12
C ASN A 277 12.22 -6.98 22.88
N ARG A 278 12.16 -7.57 21.68
CA ARG A 278 12.98 -8.73 21.32
C ARG A 278 14.48 -8.45 21.40
N VAL A 279 14.91 -7.26 20.92
CA VAL A 279 16.33 -6.85 21.03
C VAL A 279 16.73 -6.70 22.50
N ALA A 280 15.89 -6.08 23.35
CA ALA A 280 16.15 -5.92 24.77
C ALA A 280 16.26 -7.29 25.50
N GLU A 281 15.36 -8.23 25.21
CA GLU A 281 15.37 -9.58 25.74
C GLU A 281 16.64 -10.33 25.35
N ASN A 282 16.99 -10.34 24.05
CA ASN A 282 18.21 -10.99 23.55
C ASN A 282 19.47 -10.36 24.16
N THR A 283 19.50 -9.04 24.31
CA THR A 283 20.62 -8.34 24.93
C THR A 283 20.75 -8.71 26.42
N SER A 284 19.65 -8.77 27.15
CA SER A 284 19.63 -9.19 28.56
C SER A 284 20.13 -10.64 28.72
N GLN A 285 19.66 -11.53 27.87
CA GLN A 285 20.11 -12.93 27.86
C GLN A 285 21.60 -13.02 27.58
N PHE A 286 22.10 -12.34 26.53
CA PHE A 286 23.53 -12.31 26.22
C PHE A 286 24.39 -11.78 27.36
N ILE A 287 23.96 -10.70 28.02
CA ILE A 287 24.68 -10.14 29.17
C ILE A 287 24.74 -11.15 30.32
N ASN A 288 23.65 -11.83 30.63
CA ASN A 288 23.58 -12.84 31.67
C ASN A 288 24.53 -14.04 31.37
N GLU A 289 24.47 -14.57 30.13
CA GLU A 289 25.37 -15.64 29.69
C GLU A 289 26.84 -15.22 29.76
N ARG A 290 27.17 -13.97 29.43
CA ARG A 290 28.53 -13.46 29.51
C ARG A 290 29.00 -13.26 30.94
N LEU A 291 28.10 -12.77 31.83
CA LEU A 291 28.40 -12.68 33.28
C LEU A 291 28.68 -14.03 33.91
N ASP A 292 27.87 -15.03 33.57
CA ASP A 292 28.07 -16.40 34.07
C ASP A 292 29.41 -16.99 33.59
N ALA A 293 29.77 -16.78 32.33
CA ALA A 293 31.05 -17.19 31.78
C ALA A 293 32.24 -16.51 32.47
N LEU A 294 32.15 -15.16 32.64
CA LEU A 294 33.19 -14.40 33.35
C LEU A 294 33.33 -14.78 34.84
N THR A 295 32.21 -15.02 35.51
CA THR A 295 32.22 -15.49 36.91
C THR A 295 32.90 -16.82 37.06
N LYS A 296 32.66 -17.75 36.13
CA LYS A 296 33.33 -19.06 36.09
C LYS A 296 34.84 -18.92 35.83
N GLU A 297 35.21 -18.11 34.83
CA GLU A 297 36.60 -17.84 34.50
C GLU A 297 37.37 -17.20 35.65
N LEU A 298 36.73 -16.23 36.34
CA LEU A 298 37.28 -15.62 37.55
C LEU A 298 37.47 -16.63 38.67
N GLY A 299 36.49 -17.49 38.92
CA GLY A 299 36.61 -18.59 39.89
C GLY A 299 37.74 -19.55 39.58
N ASP A 300 37.94 -19.95 38.33
CA ASP A 300 39.04 -20.78 37.88
C ASP A 300 40.40 -20.10 38.08
N VAL A 301 40.51 -18.78 37.87
CA VAL A 301 41.73 -17.99 38.12
C VAL A 301 42.01 -17.88 39.61
N ASP A 302 40.99 -17.58 40.43
CA ASP A 302 41.15 -17.52 41.90
C ASP A 302 41.59 -18.88 42.48
N GLN A 303 41.05 -19.98 41.98
CA GLN A 303 41.50 -21.34 42.37
C GLN A 303 42.95 -21.55 42.01
N LYS A 304 43.39 -21.22 40.79
CA LYS A 304 44.80 -21.33 40.37
C LYS A 304 45.72 -20.46 41.20
N ILE A 305 45.32 -19.27 41.59
CA ILE A 305 46.10 -18.39 42.48
C ILE A 305 46.21 -19.01 43.88
N SER A 306 45.11 -19.55 44.39
CA SER A 306 45.10 -20.23 45.70
C SER A 306 46.02 -21.47 45.69
N ASP A 307 45.97 -22.30 44.65
CA ASP A 307 46.82 -23.48 44.50
C ASP A 307 48.28 -23.06 44.38
N TYR A 308 48.61 -22.03 43.60
CA TYR A 308 49.99 -21.50 43.50
C TYR A 308 50.51 -20.95 44.82
N LYS A 309 49.72 -20.24 45.59
CA LYS A 309 50.09 -19.72 46.93
C LYS A 309 50.35 -20.87 47.89
N SER A 310 49.56 -21.93 47.84
CA SER A 310 49.74 -23.11 48.71
C SER A 310 51.01 -23.93 48.33
N GLU A 311 51.33 -24.09 47.06
CA GLU A 311 52.55 -24.74 46.58
C GLU A 311 53.80 -23.92 46.86
N ALA A 312 53.74 -22.59 46.75
CA ALA A 312 54.91 -21.72 46.97
C ALA A 312 55.17 -21.39 48.47
N MET A 313 54.35 -21.93 49.38
CA MET A 313 54.47 -21.66 50.87
C MET A 313 54.56 -20.14 51.16
N LEU A 314 53.92 -19.32 50.36
CA LEU A 314 53.85 -17.83 50.54
C LEU A 314 52.66 -17.52 51.42
N PRO A 315 52.83 -16.66 52.50
CA PRO A 315 51.74 -16.24 53.38
C PRO A 315 50.69 -15.39 52.70
#